data_5c859819f9beb729d0e01cb9748e6287
#
_entry.id   5c859819f9beb729d0e01cb9748e6287
#
_cell.length_a   1.000
_cell.length_b   1.000
_cell.length_c   1.000
_cell.angle_alpha   90.00
_cell.angle_beta   90.00
_cell.angle_gamma   90.00
#
_symmetry.space_group_name_H-M   'P 1'
#
loop_
_entity.id
_entity.type
_entity.pdbx_description
1 polymer ?
#
loop_
_entity_poly.entity_id
_entity_poly.type
_entity_poly.pdbx_seq_one_letter_code
_entity_poly.pdbx_strand_id
1 'polypeptide(L)'
;MTAPLINDAIMLSPLLWTLVAIQIAMGGFDVVFHHEMTERLAWKENAAHELRLHAWRNLFYAVLFLTFAWTQPQGWLAIALIVLLSVEIVITLWDFVEEDMTRKLPPTERVLHTLLAINYGAVLALIAPAIIGWAWQPTGLGWVSYGWGSAILTFAAAGVFVFALRDFYTSKRARFLVPREPVDLSDCMARRSSILITGGTGFVGAELVRALVQAGHDVTVQTRDPRNAVHLPTPIRLITDLGQVDANAHFDAIVDLAGEPVAGGLWIWRRRFNVIASRVRSARALRALVRRLATKPGVYIKASAIGIYGPRDDDGPLSEAANIGPHNVFSARSCKITEAEADRMAELGVRTVNLRIGLVLGRDGGLLSRMLPPFDLGLGGPIGSGAQWMSWVSREDLVRLIAFTMTNPEIEGSLNATAPE
;
A
#
# COMPACT_ATOMS: atom_id res chain seq x y z
N MET A 1 53.47 20.96 2.83
CA MET A 1 53.26 20.26 4.10
C MET A 1 51.92 20.60 4.76
N THR A 2 50.95 21.20 4.09
CA THR A 2 49.66 21.68 4.67
C THR A 2 48.42 20.91 4.15
N ALA A 3 48.52 20.10 3.12
CA ALA A 3 47.35 19.35 2.57
C ALA A 3 46.82 18.19 3.45
N PRO A 4 47.65 17.39 4.14
CA PRO A 4 47.17 16.29 4.97
C PRO A 4 46.31 16.75 6.17
N LEU A 5 46.64 17.89 6.78
CA LEU A 5 45.93 18.39 7.98
C LEU A 5 44.52 18.89 7.68
N ILE A 6 44.24 19.38 6.51
CA ILE A 6 42.89 19.85 6.11
C ILE A 6 41.96 18.65 5.84
N ASN A 7 42.48 17.63 5.19
CA ASN A 7 41.69 16.44 4.87
C ASN A 7 41.27 15.67 6.14
N ASP A 8 42.17 15.55 7.12
CA ASP A 8 41.87 14.91 8.40
C ASP A 8 40.86 15.73 9.21
N ALA A 9 40.95 17.07 9.19
CA ALA A 9 40.02 17.95 9.87
C ALA A 9 38.59 17.84 9.34
N ILE A 10 38.40 17.63 8.02
CA ILE A 10 37.08 17.44 7.40
C ILE A 10 36.48 16.11 7.85
N MET A 11 37.25 15.02 7.81
CA MET A 11 36.78 13.69 8.20
C MET A 11 36.48 13.57 9.71
N LEU A 12 37.03 14.46 10.52
CA LEU A 12 36.74 14.56 11.96
C LEU A 12 35.67 15.59 12.30
N SER A 13 35.08 16.28 11.29
CA SER A 13 34.10 17.33 11.50
C SER A 13 32.83 16.80 12.15
N PRO A 14 32.35 17.35 13.28
CA PRO A 14 31.07 17.00 13.86
C PRO A 14 29.88 17.20 12.90
N LEU A 15 29.98 18.21 12.01
CA LEU A 15 28.93 18.47 11.00
C LEU A 15 28.81 17.30 10.03
N LEU A 16 29.93 16.79 9.51
CA LEU A 16 29.92 15.63 8.60
C LEU A 16 29.24 14.43 9.26
N TRP A 17 29.64 14.09 10.48
CA TRP A 17 29.09 12.94 11.19
C TRP A 17 27.61 13.11 11.54
N THR A 18 27.17 14.33 11.84
CA THR A 18 25.75 14.64 12.05
C THR A 18 24.93 14.39 10.77
N LEU A 19 25.41 14.87 9.62
CA LEU A 19 24.74 14.67 8.32
C LEU A 19 24.73 13.19 7.92
N VAL A 20 25.84 12.46 8.17
CA VAL A 20 25.91 11.01 7.94
C VAL A 20 24.91 10.26 8.82
N ALA A 21 24.82 10.60 10.11
CA ALA A 21 23.84 9.98 11.01
C ALA A 21 22.39 10.27 10.57
N ILE A 22 22.10 11.50 10.15
CA ILE A 22 20.78 11.87 9.57
C ILE A 22 20.51 11.06 8.32
N GLN A 23 21.47 10.90 7.40
CA GLN A 23 21.33 10.12 6.17
C GLN A 23 20.96 8.66 6.48
N ILE A 24 21.68 8.04 7.39
CA ILE A 24 21.45 6.64 7.81
C ILE A 24 20.05 6.50 8.44
N ALA A 25 19.68 7.42 9.34
CA ALA A 25 18.37 7.40 9.99
C ALA A 25 17.22 7.57 9.01
N MET A 26 17.33 8.54 8.09
CA MET A 26 16.31 8.78 7.06
C MET A 26 16.21 7.61 6.09
N GLY A 27 17.33 7.06 5.62
CA GLY A 27 17.33 5.91 4.71
C GLY A 27 16.78 4.64 5.37
N GLY A 28 17.12 4.38 6.64
CA GLY A 28 16.55 3.29 7.41
C GLY A 28 15.04 3.43 7.62
N PHE A 29 14.57 4.66 7.91
CA PHE A 29 13.14 4.94 8.03
C PHE A 29 12.41 4.71 6.72
N ASP A 30 12.97 5.15 5.59
CA ASP A 30 12.41 4.98 4.27
C ASP A 30 12.18 3.50 3.93
N VAL A 31 13.23 2.70 4.07
CA VAL A 31 13.16 1.26 3.81
C VAL A 31 12.12 0.58 4.69
N VAL A 32 12.13 0.82 6.01
CA VAL A 32 11.21 0.13 6.92
C VAL A 32 9.78 0.64 6.77
N PHE A 33 9.58 1.95 6.74
CA PHE A 33 8.23 2.53 6.77
C PHE A 33 7.58 2.55 5.39
N HIS A 34 8.27 3.04 4.36
CA HIS A 34 7.67 3.15 3.03
C HIS A 34 7.74 1.81 2.28
N HIS A 35 8.92 1.21 2.15
CA HIS A 35 9.06 0.02 1.30
C HIS A 35 8.47 -1.24 1.93
N GLU A 36 8.62 -1.44 3.26
CA GLU A 36 8.15 -2.66 3.92
C GLU A 36 6.72 -2.55 4.47
N MET A 37 6.41 -1.47 5.19
CA MET A 37 5.14 -1.37 5.90
C MET A 37 4.01 -0.78 5.04
N THR A 38 4.33 0.20 4.18
CA THR A 38 3.32 0.92 3.38
C THR A 38 3.16 0.33 1.99
N GLU A 39 4.23 0.29 1.20
CA GLU A 39 4.20 -0.12 -0.20
C GLU A 39 4.37 -1.63 -0.39
N ARG A 40 5.12 -2.28 0.47
CA ARG A 40 5.36 -3.73 0.46
C ARG A 40 5.87 -4.24 -0.90
N LEU A 41 6.92 -3.59 -1.37
CA LEU A 41 7.49 -3.83 -2.71
C LEU A 41 7.81 -5.31 -2.96
N ALA A 42 8.23 -6.05 -1.95
CA ALA A 42 8.55 -7.47 -2.05
C ALA A 42 7.37 -8.36 -2.53
N TRP A 43 6.14 -7.86 -2.47
CA TRP A 43 4.91 -8.58 -2.82
C TRP A 43 4.19 -8.03 -4.04
N LYS A 44 4.75 -6.99 -4.68
CA LYS A 44 4.21 -6.40 -5.90
C LYS A 44 4.80 -7.09 -7.13
N GLU A 45 3.94 -7.50 -8.03
CA GLU A 45 4.34 -8.16 -9.29
C GLU A 45 5.22 -7.26 -10.16
N ASN A 46 4.95 -5.95 -10.16
CA ASN A 46 5.65 -4.97 -10.99
C ASN A 46 6.93 -4.40 -10.35
N ALA A 47 7.23 -4.75 -9.08
CA ALA A 47 8.36 -4.18 -8.35
C ALA A 47 9.69 -4.91 -8.58
N ALA A 48 9.75 -5.93 -9.45
CA ALA A 48 10.96 -6.72 -9.67
C ALA A 48 12.16 -5.89 -10.16
N HIS A 49 11.92 -4.86 -10.97
CA HIS A 49 12.96 -3.97 -11.47
C HIS A 49 13.40 -2.97 -10.40
N GLU A 50 12.46 -2.32 -9.74
CA GLU A 50 12.68 -1.41 -8.61
C GLU A 50 13.48 -2.09 -7.48
N LEU A 51 13.05 -3.28 -7.03
CA LEU A 51 13.79 -4.07 -6.03
C LEU A 51 15.23 -4.40 -6.45
N ARG A 52 15.47 -4.62 -7.74
CA ARG A 52 16.82 -4.88 -8.22
C ARG A 52 17.69 -3.63 -8.20
N LEU A 53 17.13 -2.46 -8.51
CA LEU A 53 17.84 -1.17 -8.38
C LEU A 53 18.17 -0.89 -6.91
N HIS A 54 17.21 -1.09 -6.00
CA HIS A 54 17.44 -0.99 -4.56
C HIS A 54 18.54 -1.93 -4.07
N ALA A 55 18.56 -3.18 -4.55
CA ALA A 55 19.60 -4.14 -4.17
C ALA A 55 20.99 -3.67 -4.60
N TRP A 56 21.15 -3.16 -5.83
CA TRP A 56 22.41 -2.60 -6.28
C TRP A 56 22.81 -1.36 -5.50
N ARG A 57 21.89 -0.42 -5.29
CA ARG A 57 22.12 0.79 -4.48
C ARG A 57 22.60 0.44 -3.07
N ASN A 58 21.91 -0.47 -2.40
CA ASN A 58 22.27 -0.92 -1.07
C ASN A 58 23.64 -1.62 -1.04
N LEU A 59 23.99 -2.39 -2.06
CA LEU A 59 25.31 -3.01 -2.19
C LEU A 59 26.42 -1.95 -2.34
N PHE A 60 26.20 -0.92 -3.16
CA PHE A 60 27.13 0.21 -3.28
C PHE A 60 27.29 0.94 -1.95
N TYR A 61 26.19 1.20 -1.22
CA TYR A 61 26.26 1.82 0.10
C TYR A 61 27.03 0.96 1.10
N ALA A 62 26.87 -0.36 1.07
CA ALA A 62 27.65 -1.25 1.96
C ALA A 62 29.16 -1.11 1.72
N VAL A 63 29.58 -1.09 0.45
CA VAL A 63 30.98 -0.90 0.07
C VAL A 63 31.48 0.49 0.48
N LEU A 64 30.71 1.54 0.19
CA LEU A 64 31.06 2.93 0.52
C LEU A 64 31.18 3.13 2.03
N PHE A 65 30.22 2.65 2.82
CA PHE A 65 30.24 2.77 4.28
C PHE A 65 31.46 2.06 4.89
N LEU A 66 31.80 0.85 4.44
CA LEU A 66 32.99 0.13 4.92
C LEU A 66 34.26 0.85 4.49
N THR A 67 34.32 1.36 3.23
CA THR A 67 35.47 2.11 2.74
C THR A 67 35.70 3.35 3.62
N PHE A 68 34.69 4.17 3.81
CA PHE A 68 34.81 5.38 4.63
C PHE A 68 34.98 5.09 6.14
N ALA A 69 34.52 3.94 6.62
CA ALA A 69 34.66 3.57 8.03
C ALA A 69 36.13 3.28 8.42
N TRP A 70 36.88 2.65 7.52
CA TRP A 70 38.15 2.02 7.90
C TRP A 70 39.33 2.38 7.02
N THR A 71 39.08 3.06 5.87
CA THR A 71 40.13 3.30 4.88
C THR A 71 40.14 4.75 4.36
N GLN A 72 41.32 5.17 3.91
CA GLN A 72 41.52 6.37 3.10
C GLN A 72 42.19 5.92 1.79
N PRO A 73 41.40 5.64 0.73
CA PRO A 73 41.94 5.26 -0.56
C PRO A 73 42.75 6.41 -1.17
N GLN A 74 43.95 6.14 -1.67
CA GLN A 74 44.87 7.13 -2.21
C GLN A 74 45.21 6.82 -3.69
N GLY A 75 45.58 7.84 -4.45
CA GLY A 75 45.95 7.72 -5.85
C GLY A 75 44.82 7.11 -6.68
N TRP A 76 45.11 6.07 -7.46
CA TRP A 76 44.13 5.39 -8.30
C TRP A 76 42.95 4.77 -7.53
N LEU A 77 43.14 4.42 -6.27
CA LEU A 77 42.05 3.91 -5.43
C LEU A 77 41.04 5.01 -5.06
N ALA A 78 41.50 6.26 -4.90
CA ALA A 78 40.60 7.40 -4.70
C ALA A 78 39.82 7.73 -6.00
N ILE A 79 40.47 7.60 -7.17
CA ILE A 79 39.76 7.74 -8.46
C ILE A 79 38.70 6.64 -8.61
N ALA A 80 39.02 5.40 -8.26
CA ALA A 80 38.04 4.31 -8.26
C ALA A 80 36.85 4.58 -7.32
N LEU A 81 37.10 5.19 -6.15
CA LEU A 81 36.04 5.62 -5.22
C LEU A 81 35.16 6.73 -5.84
N ILE A 82 35.75 7.70 -6.56
CA ILE A 82 34.97 8.73 -7.27
C ILE A 82 34.08 8.09 -8.34
N VAL A 83 34.60 7.13 -9.11
CA VAL A 83 33.81 6.40 -10.09
C VAL A 83 32.68 5.63 -9.44
N LEU A 84 32.95 4.95 -8.31
CA LEU A 84 31.94 4.20 -7.55
C LEU A 84 30.80 5.11 -7.06
N LEU A 85 31.14 6.27 -6.48
CA LEU A 85 30.18 7.30 -6.06
C LEU A 85 29.36 7.82 -7.24
N SER A 86 30.00 8.07 -8.39
CA SER A 86 29.31 8.55 -9.59
C SER A 86 28.30 7.53 -10.12
N VAL A 87 28.67 6.25 -10.15
CA VAL A 87 27.78 5.15 -10.56
C VAL A 87 26.62 5.01 -9.58
N GLU A 88 26.88 5.10 -8.29
CA GLU A 88 25.84 5.06 -7.26
C GLU A 88 24.82 6.20 -7.42
N ILE A 89 25.28 7.42 -7.64
CA ILE A 89 24.42 8.58 -7.91
C ILE A 89 23.51 8.32 -9.12
N VAL A 90 24.06 7.80 -10.21
CA VAL A 90 23.27 7.47 -11.42
C VAL A 90 22.21 6.41 -11.12
N ILE A 91 22.57 5.37 -10.36
CA ILE A 91 21.61 4.32 -9.96
C ILE A 91 20.50 4.91 -9.06
N THR A 92 20.86 5.77 -8.11
CA THR A 92 19.88 6.43 -7.21
C THR A 92 18.93 7.33 -7.98
N LEU A 93 19.42 8.10 -8.95
CA LEU A 93 18.56 8.94 -9.81
C LEU A 93 17.64 8.08 -10.70
N TRP A 94 18.16 6.98 -11.24
CA TRP A 94 17.35 6.06 -12.02
C TRP A 94 16.25 5.40 -11.18
N ASP A 95 16.57 5.02 -9.96
CA ASP A 95 15.64 4.44 -9.00
C ASP A 95 14.46 5.40 -8.73
N PHE A 96 14.73 6.68 -8.49
CA PHE A 96 13.68 7.69 -8.29
C PHE A 96 12.78 7.87 -9.53
N VAL A 97 13.36 7.78 -10.73
CA VAL A 97 12.57 7.84 -11.97
C VAL A 97 11.70 6.60 -12.14
N GLU A 98 12.25 5.42 -11.88
CA GLU A 98 11.51 4.14 -11.96
C GLU A 98 10.33 4.12 -10.99
N GLU A 99 10.53 4.57 -9.75
CA GLU A 99 9.48 4.67 -8.75
C GLU A 99 8.33 5.58 -9.19
N ASP A 100 8.63 6.76 -9.75
CA ASP A 100 7.61 7.72 -10.23
C ASP A 100 6.85 7.17 -11.46
N MET A 101 7.48 6.31 -12.26
CA MET A 101 6.86 5.68 -13.45
C MET A 101 6.02 4.45 -13.10
N THR A 102 6.39 3.71 -12.05
CA THR A 102 5.75 2.43 -11.70
C THR A 102 4.63 2.57 -10.69
N ARG A 103 4.69 3.60 -9.84
CA ARG A 103 3.71 3.81 -8.77
C ARG A 103 3.55 5.29 -8.41
N LYS A 104 2.43 5.62 -7.77
CA LYS A 104 2.22 6.94 -7.19
C LYS A 104 2.84 7.00 -5.80
N LEU A 105 3.94 7.71 -5.67
CA LEU A 105 4.62 7.92 -4.38
C LEU A 105 3.71 8.65 -3.38
N PRO A 106 3.59 8.15 -2.14
CA PRO A 106 2.97 8.89 -1.03
C PRO A 106 3.64 10.26 -0.82
N PRO A 107 2.91 11.29 -0.41
CA PRO A 107 3.50 12.61 -0.16
C PRO A 107 4.64 12.60 0.86
N THR A 108 4.56 11.74 1.88
CA THR A 108 5.59 11.60 2.91
C THR A 108 6.89 11.02 2.35
N GLU A 109 6.80 10.05 1.44
CA GLU A 109 7.94 9.43 0.76
C GLU A 109 8.64 10.44 -0.17
N ARG A 110 7.86 11.21 -0.96
CA ARG A 110 8.42 12.28 -1.80
C ARG A 110 9.20 13.33 -1.01
N VAL A 111 8.66 13.77 0.12
CA VAL A 111 9.34 14.72 1.01
C VAL A 111 10.63 14.09 1.55
N LEU A 112 10.57 12.84 1.99
CA LEU A 112 11.73 12.14 2.53
C LEU A 112 12.82 11.95 1.48
N HIS A 113 12.48 11.53 0.24
CA HIS A 113 13.44 11.40 -0.86
C HIS A 113 14.10 12.74 -1.21
N THR A 114 13.34 13.85 -1.18
CA THR A 114 13.89 15.19 -1.37
C THR A 114 14.90 15.54 -0.28
N LEU A 115 14.57 15.27 0.99
CA LEU A 115 15.46 15.53 2.12
C LEU A 115 16.70 14.63 2.08
N LEU A 116 16.55 13.35 1.71
CA LEU A 116 17.65 12.41 1.49
C LEU A 116 18.61 12.93 0.40
N ALA A 117 18.09 13.40 -0.74
CA ALA A 117 18.92 13.92 -1.84
C ALA A 117 19.68 15.19 -1.43
N ILE A 118 19.04 16.13 -0.74
CA ILE A 118 19.67 17.37 -0.25
C ILE A 118 20.78 17.03 0.76
N ASN A 119 20.48 16.18 1.74
CA ASN A 119 21.44 15.79 2.77
C ASN A 119 22.63 15.00 2.19
N TYR A 120 22.36 14.09 1.24
CA TYR A 120 23.40 13.35 0.54
C TYR A 120 24.32 14.28 -0.26
N GLY A 121 23.75 15.24 -1.00
CA GLY A 121 24.53 16.27 -1.70
C GLY A 121 25.40 17.09 -0.76
N ALA A 122 24.92 17.43 0.45
CA ALA A 122 25.72 18.13 1.45
C ALA A 122 26.87 17.26 1.98
N VAL A 123 26.62 15.98 2.24
CA VAL A 123 27.69 15.01 2.62
C VAL A 123 28.75 14.93 1.53
N LEU A 124 28.33 14.75 0.27
CA LEU A 124 29.27 14.68 -0.87
C LEU A 124 30.10 15.96 -1.01
N ALA A 125 29.46 17.12 -0.89
CA ALA A 125 30.17 18.41 -0.97
C ALA A 125 31.23 18.56 0.13
N LEU A 126 30.96 18.06 1.35
CA LEU A 126 31.92 18.10 2.45
C LEU A 126 33.08 17.13 2.25
N ILE A 127 32.84 15.90 1.75
CA ILE A 127 33.89 14.89 1.60
C ILE A 127 34.71 15.07 0.30
N ALA A 128 34.17 15.74 -0.70
CA ALA A 128 34.82 15.90 -2.01
C ALA A 128 36.25 16.49 -1.94
N PRO A 129 36.53 17.53 -1.15
CA PRO A 129 37.90 18.06 -1.05
C PRO A 129 38.89 17.02 -0.48
N ALA A 130 38.44 16.19 0.48
CA ALA A 130 39.27 15.13 1.04
C ALA A 130 39.59 14.04 0.02
N ILE A 131 38.57 13.56 -0.73
CA ILE A 131 38.74 12.52 -1.75
C ILE A 131 39.65 13.05 -2.90
N ILE A 132 39.45 14.28 -3.34
CA ILE A 132 40.30 14.91 -4.35
C ILE A 132 41.74 15.00 -3.83
N GLY A 133 41.94 15.40 -2.56
CA GLY A 133 43.27 15.43 -1.94
C GLY A 133 43.93 14.05 -1.88
N TRP A 134 43.16 13.00 -1.61
CA TRP A 134 43.67 11.62 -1.63
C TRP A 134 44.06 11.17 -3.06
N ALA A 135 43.35 11.59 -4.09
CA ALA A 135 43.65 11.22 -5.46
C ALA A 135 45.02 11.73 -5.94
N TRP A 136 45.55 12.80 -5.35
CA TRP A 136 46.88 13.34 -5.66
C TRP A 136 48.03 12.68 -4.89
N GLN A 137 47.73 11.74 -3.99
CA GLN A 137 48.72 11.00 -3.23
C GLN A 137 49.24 9.77 -4.01
N PRO A 138 50.40 9.21 -3.67
CA PRO A 138 50.81 7.89 -4.20
C PRO A 138 49.75 6.84 -3.94
N THR A 139 49.56 5.94 -4.87
CA THR A 139 48.53 4.87 -4.73
C THR A 139 48.79 4.02 -3.53
N GLY A 140 47.81 3.93 -2.66
CA GLY A 140 47.87 3.18 -1.43
C GLY A 140 46.53 3.11 -0.71
N LEU A 141 46.44 2.30 0.32
CA LEU A 141 45.27 2.19 1.20
C LEU A 141 45.69 2.54 2.62
N GLY A 142 45.36 3.77 3.04
CA GLY A 142 45.52 4.17 4.44
C GLY A 142 44.47 3.52 5.32
N TRP A 143 44.86 2.98 6.47
CA TRP A 143 43.93 2.51 7.49
C TRP A 143 43.63 3.62 8.48
N VAL A 144 42.35 3.78 8.84
CA VAL A 144 41.88 4.81 9.74
C VAL A 144 40.79 4.28 10.65
N SER A 145 40.61 4.87 11.81
CA SER A 145 39.46 4.65 12.66
C SER A 145 38.94 5.98 13.20
N TYR A 146 37.66 6.21 13.00
CA TYR A 146 36.94 7.38 13.54
C TYR A 146 36.20 7.03 14.84
N GLY A 147 36.61 5.98 15.53
CA GLY A 147 35.97 5.53 16.78
C GLY A 147 34.50 5.14 16.58
N TRP A 148 33.58 5.81 17.27
CA TRP A 148 32.13 5.55 17.12
C TRP A 148 31.63 5.76 15.71
N GLY A 149 32.20 6.68 14.92
CA GLY A 149 31.85 6.89 13.53
C GLY A 149 32.08 5.64 12.68
N SER A 150 33.26 5.00 12.84
CA SER A 150 33.57 3.75 12.14
C SER A 150 32.60 2.62 12.55
N ALA A 151 32.26 2.53 13.85
CA ALA A 151 31.30 1.54 14.34
C ALA A 151 29.89 1.75 13.74
N ILE A 152 29.39 2.99 13.71
CA ILE A 152 28.09 3.34 13.12
C ILE A 152 28.05 3.00 11.63
N LEU A 153 29.08 3.38 10.85
CA LEU A 153 29.15 3.05 9.43
C LEU A 153 29.24 1.55 9.19
N THR A 154 29.97 0.80 10.03
CA THR A 154 30.04 -0.66 9.92
C THR A 154 28.68 -1.32 10.16
N PHE A 155 27.95 -0.86 11.19
CA PHE A 155 26.61 -1.34 11.47
C PHE A 155 25.64 -1.00 10.33
N ALA A 156 25.69 0.23 9.82
CA ALA A 156 24.90 0.64 8.66
C ALA A 156 25.23 -0.19 7.42
N ALA A 157 26.54 -0.45 7.16
CA ALA A 157 26.98 -1.28 6.05
C ALA A 157 26.41 -2.71 6.12
N ALA A 158 26.45 -3.31 7.33
CA ALA A 158 25.86 -4.64 7.55
C ALA A 158 24.34 -4.63 7.29
N GLY A 159 23.64 -3.60 7.77
CA GLY A 159 22.20 -3.43 7.56
C GLY A 159 21.84 -3.34 6.08
N VAL A 160 22.44 -2.41 5.34
CA VAL A 160 22.16 -2.23 3.90
C VAL A 160 22.60 -3.44 3.08
N PHE A 161 23.66 -4.16 3.48
CA PHE A 161 24.09 -5.39 2.83
C PHE A 161 23.05 -6.51 2.97
N VAL A 162 22.49 -6.70 4.17
CA VAL A 162 21.42 -7.66 4.43
C VAL A 162 20.19 -7.32 3.56
N PHE A 163 19.81 -6.05 3.49
CA PHE A 163 18.71 -5.61 2.63
C PHE A 163 19.03 -5.79 1.14
N ALA A 164 20.28 -5.56 0.70
CA ALA A 164 20.69 -5.84 -0.67
C ALA A 164 20.48 -7.30 -1.05
N LEU A 165 20.92 -8.24 -0.21
CA LEU A 165 20.74 -9.68 -0.44
C LEU A 165 19.25 -10.05 -0.47
N ARG A 166 18.47 -9.52 0.45
CA ARG A 166 17.03 -9.72 0.51
C ARG A 166 16.35 -9.20 -0.76
N ASP A 167 16.67 -8.00 -1.22
CA ASP A 167 16.05 -7.37 -2.38
C ASP A 167 16.45 -8.09 -3.67
N PHE A 168 17.66 -8.60 -3.81
CA PHE A 168 18.03 -9.51 -4.90
C PHE A 168 17.19 -10.80 -4.90
N TYR A 169 16.99 -11.40 -3.73
CA TYR A 169 16.17 -12.59 -3.60
C TYR A 169 14.70 -12.30 -3.95
N THR A 170 14.13 -11.24 -3.40
CA THR A 170 12.74 -10.85 -3.64
C THR A 170 12.51 -10.38 -5.07
N SER A 171 13.45 -9.68 -5.70
CA SER A 171 13.41 -9.32 -7.11
C SER A 171 13.33 -10.55 -8.03
N LYS A 172 14.11 -11.61 -7.72
CA LYS A 172 14.00 -12.89 -8.44
C LYS A 172 12.64 -13.54 -8.23
N ARG A 173 12.15 -13.58 -6.97
CA ARG A 173 10.84 -14.14 -6.63
C ARG A 173 9.71 -13.38 -7.32
N ALA A 174 9.75 -12.05 -7.36
CA ALA A 174 8.74 -11.21 -7.99
C ALA A 174 8.54 -11.53 -9.49
N ARG A 175 9.58 -11.98 -10.19
CA ARG A 175 9.48 -12.42 -11.60
C ARG A 175 8.67 -13.70 -11.78
N PHE A 176 8.53 -14.51 -10.73
CA PHE A 176 7.73 -15.74 -10.72
C PHE A 176 6.36 -15.55 -10.08
N LEU A 177 6.06 -14.34 -9.60
CA LEU A 177 4.69 -13.99 -9.24
C LEU A 177 3.91 -13.91 -10.55
N VAL A 178 3.18 -14.98 -10.86
CA VAL A 178 2.32 -15.03 -12.04
C VAL A 178 1.37 -13.84 -12.00
N PRO A 179 1.25 -13.05 -13.10
CA PRO A 179 0.22 -12.03 -13.20
C PRO A 179 -1.12 -12.67 -12.85
N ARG A 180 -1.83 -12.07 -11.93
CA ARG A 180 -3.07 -12.63 -11.44
C ARG A 180 -4.13 -12.53 -12.53
N GLU A 181 -4.63 -13.68 -12.97
CA GLU A 181 -5.81 -13.68 -13.83
C GLU A 181 -6.97 -13.06 -13.06
N PRO A 182 -7.73 -12.16 -13.67
CA PRO A 182 -8.96 -11.65 -13.06
C PRO A 182 -9.92 -12.79 -12.72
N VAL A 183 -10.74 -12.57 -11.72
CA VAL A 183 -11.72 -13.55 -11.27
C VAL A 183 -12.68 -13.85 -12.40
N ASP A 184 -12.81 -15.12 -12.78
CA ASP A 184 -13.80 -15.56 -13.74
C ASP A 184 -15.21 -15.44 -13.14
N LEU A 185 -16.10 -14.76 -13.87
CA LEU A 185 -17.50 -14.54 -13.52
C LEU A 185 -18.48 -15.24 -14.46
N SER A 186 -18.00 -16.07 -15.40
CA SER A 186 -18.83 -16.74 -16.41
C SER A 186 -19.95 -17.60 -15.79
N ASP A 187 -19.67 -18.22 -14.64
CA ASP A 187 -20.64 -19.07 -13.94
C ASP A 187 -21.77 -18.30 -13.25
N CYS A 188 -21.56 -17.01 -12.94
CA CYS A 188 -22.53 -16.22 -12.20
C CYS A 188 -23.10 -15.02 -12.98
N MET A 189 -22.47 -14.59 -14.08
CA MET A 189 -22.91 -13.42 -14.86
C MET A 189 -22.81 -13.67 -16.37
N ALA A 190 -23.75 -14.42 -16.93
CA ALA A 190 -23.75 -14.71 -18.38
C ALA A 190 -24.25 -13.54 -19.26
N ARG A 191 -25.06 -12.62 -18.70
CA ARG A 191 -25.63 -11.49 -19.45
C ARG A 191 -24.84 -10.22 -19.20
N ARG A 192 -24.50 -9.49 -20.27
CA ARG A 192 -23.90 -8.15 -20.17
C ARG A 192 -24.78 -7.22 -19.34
N SER A 193 -24.23 -6.57 -18.36
CA SER A 193 -24.91 -5.70 -17.41
C SER A 193 -24.18 -4.37 -17.28
N SER A 194 -24.93 -3.31 -16.94
CA SER A 194 -24.40 -1.99 -16.62
C SER A 194 -24.32 -1.81 -15.10
N ILE A 195 -23.13 -1.59 -14.58
CA ILE A 195 -22.87 -1.58 -13.14
C ILE A 195 -22.20 -0.26 -12.71
N LEU A 196 -22.79 0.40 -11.71
CA LEU A 196 -22.18 1.56 -11.05
C LEU A 196 -21.48 1.11 -9.77
N ILE A 197 -20.19 1.43 -9.65
CA ILE A 197 -19.38 1.05 -8.49
C ILE A 197 -18.82 2.30 -7.82
N THR A 198 -19.05 2.45 -6.52
CA THR A 198 -18.32 3.39 -5.66
C THR A 198 -17.23 2.62 -4.90
N GLY A 199 -16.07 3.26 -4.66
CA GLY A 199 -14.94 2.57 -4.06
C GLY A 199 -14.24 1.58 -4.99
N GLY A 200 -14.46 1.67 -6.30
CA GLY A 200 -13.86 0.81 -7.33
C GLY A 200 -12.33 0.91 -7.44
N THR A 201 -11.71 1.93 -6.86
CA THR A 201 -10.24 2.08 -6.77
C THR A 201 -9.63 1.42 -5.54
N GLY A 202 -10.46 0.85 -4.65
CA GLY A 202 -10.03 0.21 -3.41
C GLY A 202 -9.64 -1.26 -3.59
N PHE A 203 -9.18 -1.89 -2.51
CA PHE A 203 -8.66 -3.27 -2.47
C PHE A 203 -9.62 -4.34 -3.05
N VAL A 204 -10.88 -4.31 -2.67
CA VAL A 204 -11.92 -5.20 -3.21
C VAL A 204 -12.47 -4.66 -4.52
N GLY A 205 -12.72 -3.34 -4.58
CA GLY A 205 -13.36 -2.70 -5.72
C GLY A 205 -12.54 -2.78 -7.01
N ALA A 206 -11.22 -2.65 -6.93
CA ALA A 206 -10.35 -2.77 -8.10
C ALA A 206 -10.39 -4.18 -8.71
N GLU A 207 -10.45 -5.22 -7.87
CA GLU A 207 -10.60 -6.60 -8.34
C GLU A 207 -11.96 -6.85 -8.97
N LEU A 208 -13.03 -6.34 -8.34
CA LEU A 208 -14.38 -6.40 -8.90
C LEU A 208 -14.46 -5.70 -10.28
N VAL A 209 -13.90 -4.49 -10.38
CA VAL A 209 -13.85 -3.76 -11.67
C VAL A 209 -13.10 -4.57 -12.71
N ARG A 210 -11.96 -5.15 -12.36
CA ARG A 210 -11.14 -5.96 -13.27
C ARG A 210 -11.91 -7.18 -13.77
N ALA A 211 -12.54 -7.92 -12.87
CA ALA A 211 -13.34 -9.10 -13.20
C ALA A 211 -14.54 -8.75 -14.12
N LEU A 212 -15.27 -7.68 -13.79
CA LEU A 212 -16.43 -7.24 -14.57
C LEU A 212 -16.06 -6.74 -15.98
N VAL A 213 -14.97 -5.98 -16.11
CA VAL A 213 -14.48 -5.51 -17.42
C VAL A 213 -14.03 -6.67 -18.28
N GLN A 214 -13.32 -7.65 -17.71
CA GLN A 214 -12.90 -8.84 -18.43
C GLN A 214 -14.10 -9.70 -18.88
N ALA A 215 -15.14 -9.79 -18.06
CA ALA A 215 -16.39 -10.47 -18.41
C ALA A 215 -17.26 -9.68 -19.43
N GLY A 216 -16.83 -8.49 -19.88
CA GLY A 216 -17.48 -7.69 -20.90
C GLY A 216 -18.67 -6.85 -20.42
N HIS A 217 -18.76 -6.57 -19.11
CA HIS A 217 -19.79 -5.70 -18.54
C HIS A 217 -19.48 -4.22 -18.71
N ASP A 218 -20.49 -3.37 -18.69
CA ASP A 218 -20.38 -1.91 -18.74
C ASP A 218 -20.16 -1.35 -17.33
N VAL A 219 -18.94 -0.95 -17.01
CA VAL A 219 -18.57 -0.53 -15.67
C VAL A 219 -18.41 0.98 -15.59
N THR A 220 -19.18 1.61 -14.70
CA THR A 220 -19.01 3.01 -14.31
C THR A 220 -18.43 3.06 -12.89
N VAL A 221 -17.28 3.72 -12.73
CA VAL A 221 -16.60 3.86 -11.42
C VAL A 221 -16.70 5.30 -10.95
N GLN A 222 -17.29 5.50 -9.78
CA GLN A 222 -17.24 6.79 -9.10
C GLN A 222 -15.99 6.86 -8.21
N THR A 223 -15.16 7.88 -8.45
CA THR A 223 -13.96 8.15 -7.66
C THR A 223 -13.83 9.64 -7.37
N ARG A 224 -13.33 10.00 -6.20
CA ARG A 224 -13.07 11.40 -5.83
C ARG A 224 -11.86 11.99 -6.57
N ASP A 225 -10.92 11.14 -6.95
CA ASP A 225 -9.69 11.52 -7.66
C ASP A 225 -9.44 10.51 -8.80
N PRO A 226 -9.61 10.91 -10.07
CA PRO A 226 -9.37 10.04 -11.23
C PRO A 226 -7.95 9.46 -11.28
N ARG A 227 -6.97 10.16 -10.71
CA ARG A 227 -5.58 9.67 -10.66
C ARG A 227 -5.43 8.37 -9.89
N ASN A 228 -6.34 8.09 -8.95
CA ASN A 228 -6.37 6.82 -8.24
C ASN A 228 -6.93 5.66 -9.07
N ALA A 229 -7.45 5.91 -10.27
CA ALA A 229 -8.03 4.91 -11.15
C ALA A 229 -7.07 4.47 -12.28
N VAL A 230 -5.84 4.98 -12.33
CA VAL A 230 -4.87 4.68 -13.40
C VAL A 230 -4.55 3.17 -13.51
N HIS A 231 -4.64 2.44 -12.39
CA HIS A 231 -4.39 0.99 -12.34
C HIS A 231 -5.62 0.14 -12.72
N LEU A 232 -6.77 0.76 -12.98
CA LEU A 232 -7.97 0.04 -13.41
C LEU A 232 -7.92 -0.29 -14.91
N PRO A 233 -8.50 -1.43 -15.32
CA PRO A 233 -8.56 -1.80 -16.72
C PRO A 233 -9.47 -0.87 -17.52
N THR A 234 -9.27 -0.83 -18.81
CA THR A 234 -10.15 -0.16 -19.78
C THR A 234 -10.85 -1.19 -20.65
N PRO A 235 -12.09 -0.92 -21.14
CA PRO A 235 -12.81 0.34 -21.03
C PRO A 235 -13.64 0.45 -19.74
N ILE A 236 -13.56 1.59 -19.04
CA ILE A 236 -14.45 1.94 -17.93
C ILE A 236 -14.89 3.40 -18.06
N ARG A 237 -16.08 3.73 -17.54
CA ARG A 237 -16.51 5.12 -17.40
C ARG A 237 -16.13 5.64 -16.01
N LEU A 238 -15.30 6.67 -15.95
CA LEU A 238 -14.95 7.34 -14.68
C LEU A 238 -15.84 8.58 -14.49
N ILE A 239 -16.38 8.72 -13.27
CA ILE A 239 -17.11 9.90 -12.84
C ILE A 239 -16.58 10.37 -11.48
N THR A 240 -16.50 11.67 -11.29
CA THR A 240 -16.07 12.27 -10.01
C THR A 240 -17.24 12.66 -9.13
N ASP A 241 -18.37 12.96 -9.74
CA ASP A 241 -19.61 13.34 -9.08
C ASP A 241 -20.78 12.55 -9.66
N LEU A 242 -21.64 12.02 -8.80
CA LEU A 242 -22.88 11.34 -9.18
C LEU A 242 -23.87 12.30 -9.89
N GLY A 243 -23.71 13.62 -9.72
CA GLY A 243 -24.43 14.65 -10.48
C GLY A 243 -24.20 14.59 -12.00
N GLN A 244 -23.05 14.06 -12.44
CA GLN A 244 -22.69 13.88 -13.85
C GLN A 244 -23.45 12.74 -14.54
N VAL A 245 -24.16 11.92 -13.77
CA VAL A 245 -24.97 10.82 -14.32
C VAL A 245 -26.28 11.38 -14.85
N ASP A 246 -26.59 11.10 -16.13
CA ASP A 246 -27.85 11.47 -16.74
C ASP A 246 -29.03 10.76 -16.07
N ALA A 247 -30.19 11.42 -16.00
CA ALA A 247 -31.40 10.83 -15.43
C ALA A 247 -31.92 9.63 -16.21
N ASN A 248 -31.61 9.55 -17.51
CA ASN A 248 -31.95 8.42 -18.37
C ASN A 248 -30.86 7.32 -18.38
N ALA A 249 -29.77 7.48 -17.61
CA ALA A 249 -28.78 6.43 -17.49
C ALA A 249 -29.41 5.17 -16.89
N HIS A 250 -29.03 4.03 -17.43
CA HIS A 250 -29.49 2.73 -16.94
C HIS A 250 -28.35 2.01 -16.21
N PHE A 251 -28.67 1.48 -15.04
CA PHE A 251 -27.81 0.57 -14.27
C PHE A 251 -28.62 -0.64 -13.84
N ASP A 252 -28.12 -1.84 -14.12
CA ASP A 252 -28.70 -3.09 -13.61
C ASP A 252 -28.40 -3.25 -12.11
N ALA A 253 -27.20 -2.83 -11.69
CA ALA A 253 -26.77 -2.93 -10.30
C ALA A 253 -25.95 -1.69 -9.86
N ILE A 254 -26.05 -1.36 -8.57
CA ILE A 254 -25.16 -0.41 -7.89
C ILE A 254 -24.44 -1.13 -6.77
N VAL A 255 -23.10 -1.07 -6.75
CA VAL A 255 -22.25 -1.67 -5.72
C VAL A 255 -21.52 -0.56 -4.96
N ASP A 256 -21.87 -0.39 -3.69
CA ASP A 256 -21.30 0.64 -2.82
C ASP A 256 -20.27 0.07 -1.86
N LEU A 257 -19.00 0.07 -2.31
CA LEU A 257 -17.81 -0.30 -1.52
C LEU A 257 -17.08 0.92 -0.95
N ALA A 258 -17.62 2.13 -1.15
CA ALA A 258 -16.95 3.35 -0.70
C ALA A 258 -16.97 3.48 0.83
N GLY A 259 -15.81 3.76 1.39
CA GLY A 259 -15.67 4.01 2.82
C GLY A 259 -14.24 4.35 3.20
N GLU A 260 -14.08 5.19 4.22
CA GLU A 260 -12.78 5.42 4.83
C GLU A 260 -12.23 4.10 5.39
N PRO A 261 -10.96 3.74 5.10
CA PRO A 261 -10.37 2.51 5.61
C PRO A 261 -10.38 2.47 7.14
N VAL A 262 -10.90 1.39 7.72
CA VAL A 262 -10.95 1.21 9.18
C VAL A 262 -9.54 1.14 9.77
N ALA A 263 -8.65 0.41 9.14
CA ALA A 263 -7.31 0.11 9.62
C ALA A 263 -6.21 1.11 9.19
N GLY A 264 -6.50 2.35 8.85
CA GLY A 264 -5.52 3.31 8.33
C GLY A 264 -5.20 4.46 9.31
N GLY A 265 -4.36 4.29 10.34
CA GLY A 265 -3.89 5.35 11.24
C GLY A 265 -4.48 5.32 12.65
N LEU A 266 -4.19 6.36 13.46
CA LEU A 266 -4.57 6.41 14.87
C LEU A 266 -6.09 6.46 15.07
N TRP A 267 -6.60 5.70 16.04
CA TRP A 267 -8.02 5.58 16.40
C TRP A 267 -8.51 6.75 17.26
N ILE A 268 -8.37 7.98 16.76
CA ILE A 268 -8.91 9.18 17.39
C ILE A 268 -10.41 9.38 17.04
N TRP A 269 -11.12 10.21 17.81
CA TRP A 269 -12.55 10.45 17.59
C TRP A 269 -12.90 10.98 16.19
N ARG A 270 -12.08 11.88 15.61
CA ARG A 270 -12.26 12.39 14.23
C ARG A 270 -12.26 11.26 13.20
N ARG A 271 -11.37 10.26 13.37
CA ARG A 271 -11.31 9.12 12.49
C ARG A 271 -12.55 8.24 12.60
N ARG A 272 -12.98 7.94 13.85
CA ARG A 272 -14.23 7.19 14.08
C ARG A 272 -15.43 7.87 13.42
N PHE A 273 -15.54 9.20 13.53
CA PHE A 273 -16.55 9.97 12.86
C PHE A 273 -16.45 9.86 11.32
N ASN A 274 -15.25 10.05 10.74
CA ASN A 274 -15.03 9.97 9.30
C ASN A 274 -15.36 8.60 8.72
N VAL A 275 -15.06 7.51 9.43
CA VAL A 275 -15.39 6.14 9.03
C VAL A 275 -16.90 5.98 8.85
N ILE A 276 -17.72 6.45 9.77
CA ILE A 276 -19.18 6.39 9.66
C ILE A 276 -19.68 7.38 8.60
N ALA A 277 -19.25 8.62 8.69
CA ALA A 277 -19.72 9.70 7.82
C ALA A 277 -19.44 9.45 6.33
N SER A 278 -18.31 8.82 6.00
CA SER A 278 -17.98 8.49 4.60
C SER A 278 -18.98 7.50 4.00
N ARG A 279 -19.36 6.47 4.74
CA ARG A 279 -20.31 5.43 4.32
C ARG A 279 -21.74 5.97 4.19
N VAL A 280 -22.17 6.75 5.18
CA VAL A 280 -23.49 7.41 5.17
C VAL A 280 -23.58 8.39 4.01
N ARG A 281 -22.55 9.19 3.75
CA ARG A 281 -22.53 10.13 2.63
C ARG A 281 -22.64 9.41 1.28
N SER A 282 -21.91 8.32 1.08
CA SER A 282 -21.98 7.50 -0.14
C SER A 282 -23.39 6.97 -0.36
N ALA A 283 -23.99 6.34 0.65
CA ALA A 283 -25.35 5.81 0.56
C ALA A 283 -26.40 6.90 0.27
N ARG A 284 -26.30 8.06 0.93
CA ARG A 284 -27.20 9.19 0.67
C ARG A 284 -27.06 9.77 -0.73
N ALA A 285 -25.84 9.91 -1.23
CA ALA A 285 -25.58 10.40 -2.58
C ALA A 285 -26.11 9.43 -3.63
N LEU A 286 -25.91 8.13 -3.45
CA LEU A 286 -26.46 7.10 -4.33
C LEU A 286 -28.00 7.06 -4.27
N ARG A 287 -28.61 7.19 -3.10
CA ARG A 287 -30.07 7.29 -2.98
C ARG A 287 -30.61 8.52 -3.69
N ALA A 288 -29.93 9.68 -3.60
CA ALA A 288 -30.31 10.87 -4.36
C ALA A 288 -30.21 10.66 -5.88
N LEU A 289 -29.18 9.95 -6.35
CA LEU A 289 -29.06 9.53 -7.75
C LEU A 289 -30.23 8.64 -8.15
N VAL A 290 -30.49 7.56 -7.40
CA VAL A 290 -31.55 6.59 -7.70
C VAL A 290 -32.93 7.28 -7.76
N ARG A 291 -33.21 8.24 -6.87
CA ARG A 291 -34.46 9.04 -6.96
C ARG A 291 -34.62 9.76 -8.31
N ARG A 292 -33.51 10.22 -8.88
CA ARG A 292 -33.47 10.99 -10.12
C ARG A 292 -33.50 10.11 -11.38
N LEU A 293 -33.02 8.85 -11.30
CA LEU A 293 -33.01 7.94 -12.43
C LEU A 293 -34.45 7.62 -12.91
N ALA A 294 -34.65 7.65 -14.21
CA ALA A 294 -35.92 7.26 -14.86
C ALA A 294 -36.20 5.76 -14.65
N THR A 295 -35.18 4.92 -14.79
CA THR A 295 -35.25 3.49 -14.53
C THR A 295 -34.42 3.18 -13.28
N LYS A 296 -35.05 2.54 -12.29
CA LYS A 296 -34.37 2.16 -11.04
C LYS A 296 -33.47 0.94 -11.29
N PRO A 297 -32.31 0.85 -10.59
CA PRO A 297 -31.48 -0.35 -10.65
C PRO A 297 -32.21 -1.56 -10.03
N GLY A 298 -31.91 -2.75 -10.55
CA GLY A 298 -32.48 -4.00 -10.01
C GLY A 298 -31.99 -4.32 -8.60
N VAL A 299 -30.76 -3.91 -8.27
CA VAL A 299 -30.16 -4.18 -6.95
C VAL A 299 -29.20 -3.07 -6.52
N TYR A 300 -29.20 -2.81 -5.21
CA TYR A 300 -28.18 -2.03 -4.50
C TYR A 300 -27.48 -2.91 -3.50
N ILE A 301 -26.17 -3.10 -3.65
CA ILE A 301 -25.32 -3.88 -2.76
C ILE A 301 -24.46 -2.92 -1.94
N LYS A 302 -24.62 -2.95 -0.63
CA LYS A 302 -23.84 -2.12 0.31
C LYS A 302 -22.83 -2.93 1.09
N ALA A 303 -21.57 -2.55 1.05
CA ALA A 303 -20.56 -3.12 1.95
C ALA A 303 -20.85 -2.73 3.40
N SER A 304 -21.07 -3.74 4.22
CA SER A 304 -21.12 -3.73 5.67
C SER A 304 -19.99 -4.63 6.22
N ALA A 305 -20.04 -5.03 7.47
CA ALA A 305 -19.04 -5.92 8.05
C ALA A 305 -19.62 -6.82 9.14
N ILE A 306 -19.04 -8.01 9.33
CA ILE A 306 -19.35 -8.91 10.45
C ILE A 306 -19.18 -8.26 11.82
N GLY A 307 -18.44 -7.16 11.91
CA GLY A 307 -18.32 -6.35 13.12
C GLY A 307 -19.65 -5.82 13.67
N ILE A 308 -20.77 -5.98 12.93
CA ILE A 308 -22.13 -5.68 13.39
C ILE A 308 -22.54 -6.56 14.58
N TYR A 309 -22.04 -7.77 14.65
CA TYR A 309 -22.36 -8.70 15.74
C TYR A 309 -21.63 -8.34 17.05
N GLY A 310 -20.57 -7.51 16.97
CA GLY A 310 -19.76 -7.16 18.14
C GLY A 310 -18.91 -8.31 18.67
N PRO A 311 -18.20 -8.12 19.79
CA PRO A 311 -17.50 -9.19 20.47
C PRO A 311 -18.51 -10.14 21.11
N ARG A 312 -18.20 -11.45 21.09
CA ARG A 312 -19.01 -12.51 21.67
C ARG A 312 -18.13 -13.47 22.46
N ASP A 313 -18.72 -14.06 23.46
CA ASP A 313 -18.08 -15.05 24.33
C ASP A 313 -18.48 -16.48 23.96
N ASP A 314 -19.44 -16.66 23.02
CA ASP A 314 -19.90 -17.95 22.51
C ASP A 314 -19.16 -18.33 21.20
N ASP A 315 -18.94 -19.65 21.05
CA ASP A 315 -18.20 -20.24 19.91
C ASP A 315 -19.11 -20.69 18.76
N GLY A 316 -20.40 -20.33 18.79
CA GLY A 316 -21.35 -20.76 17.77
C GLY A 316 -21.31 -19.95 16.49
N PRO A 317 -21.65 -20.57 15.34
CA PRO A 317 -21.77 -19.84 14.06
C PRO A 317 -22.93 -18.83 14.14
N LEU A 318 -22.74 -17.67 13.52
CA LEU A 318 -23.73 -16.59 13.51
C LEU A 318 -24.42 -16.53 12.14
N SER A 319 -25.74 -16.73 12.15
CA SER A 319 -26.56 -16.43 10.97
C SER A 319 -26.85 -14.93 10.86
N GLU A 320 -27.38 -14.50 9.73
CA GLU A 320 -27.82 -13.11 9.49
C GLU A 320 -28.93 -12.65 10.44
N ALA A 321 -29.69 -13.59 10.98
CA ALA A 321 -30.74 -13.34 11.99
C ALA A 321 -30.18 -13.18 13.42
N ALA A 322 -28.89 -13.41 13.64
CA ALA A 322 -28.29 -13.28 14.96
C ALA A 322 -28.38 -11.84 15.49
N ASN A 323 -28.44 -11.72 16.80
CA ASN A 323 -28.53 -10.43 17.48
C ASN A 323 -27.36 -9.51 17.13
N ILE A 324 -27.68 -8.27 16.81
CA ILE A 324 -26.70 -7.21 16.58
C ILE A 324 -26.02 -6.86 17.90
N GLY A 325 -24.70 -6.67 17.85
CA GLY A 325 -23.89 -6.31 19.00
C GLY A 325 -24.29 -5.00 19.68
N PRO A 326 -23.82 -4.77 20.89
CA PRO A 326 -24.24 -3.63 21.71
C PRO A 326 -23.80 -2.29 21.12
N HIS A 327 -24.61 -1.26 21.34
CA HIS A 327 -24.44 0.09 20.77
C HIS A 327 -23.15 0.82 21.21
N ASN A 328 -22.59 0.46 22.35
CA ASN A 328 -21.33 1.02 22.86
C ASN A 328 -20.10 0.46 22.11
N VAL A 329 -20.24 -0.64 21.38
CA VAL A 329 -19.20 -1.18 20.52
C VAL A 329 -19.17 -0.43 19.19
N PHE A 330 -18.04 0.18 18.88
CA PHE A 330 -17.91 1.04 17.69
C PHE A 330 -18.22 0.31 16.38
N SER A 331 -17.74 -0.91 16.20
CA SER A 331 -17.97 -1.71 14.99
C SER A 331 -19.46 -1.98 14.78
N ALA A 332 -20.16 -2.46 15.81
CA ALA A 332 -21.58 -2.74 15.77
C ALA A 332 -22.40 -1.47 15.48
N ARG A 333 -22.09 -0.37 16.18
CA ARG A 333 -22.74 0.93 15.96
C ARG A 333 -22.51 1.45 14.53
N SER A 334 -21.29 1.36 14.02
CA SER A 334 -20.93 1.83 12.67
C SER A 334 -21.69 1.07 11.60
N CYS A 335 -21.72 -0.27 11.69
CA CYS A 335 -22.43 -1.12 10.74
C CYS A 335 -23.95 -0.88 10.81
N LYS A 336 -24.54 -0.83 12.02
CA LYS A 336 -25.96 -0.55 12.20
C LYS A 336 -26.41 0.78 11.56
N ILE A 337 -25.64 1.86 11.75
CA ILE A 337 -25.95 3.16 11.13
C ILE A 337 -25.84 3.06 9.60
N THR A 338 -24.85 2.35 9.10
CA THR A 338 -24.60 2.20 7.66
C THR A 338 -25.67 1.35 6.99
N GLU A 339 -26.04 0.22 7.58
CA GLU A 339 -27.13 -0.66 7.06
C GLU A 339 -28.47 0.08 7.09
N ALA A 340 -28.83 0.74 8.20
CA ALA A 340 -30.07 1.52 8.28
C ALA A 340 -30.16 2.64 7.24
N GLU A 341 -29.06 3.25 6.83
CA GLU A 341 -29.06 4.23 5.73
C GLU A 341 -29.18 3.56 4.35
N ALA A 342 -28.61 2.36 4.20
CA ALA A 342 -28.72 1.58 2.97
C ALA A 342 -30.15 1.02 2.77
N ASP A 343 -30.78 0.54 3.81
CA ASP A 343 -32.14 -0.03 3.78
C ASP A 343 -33.19 0.95 3.27
N ARG A 344 -32.94 2.25 3.41
CA ARG A 344 -33.79 3.29 2.81
C ARG A 344 -33.79 3.28 1.27
N MET A 345 -32.92 2.51 0.64
CA MET A 345 -32.97 2.30 -0.81
C MET A 345 -34.18 1.44 -1.20
N ALA A 346 -34.59 0.52 -0.33
CA ALA A 346 -35.78 -0.30 -0.53
C ALA A 346 -37.07 0.54 -0.62
N GLU A 347 -37.14 1.72 0.07
CA GLU A 347 -38.25 2.67 -0.05
C GLU A 347 -38.45 3.18 -1.49
N LEU A 348 -37.43 3.04 -2.34
CA LEU A 348 -37.46 3.42 -3.76
C LEU A 348 -37.76 2.25 -4.70
N GLY A 349 -38.15 1.09 -4.14
CA GLY A 349 -38.41 -0.12 -4.90
C GLY A 349 -37.16 -0.85 -5.42
N VAL A 350 -36.00 -0.58 -4.83
CA VAL A 350 -34.72 -1.22 -5.21
C VAL A 350 -34.38 -2.31 -4.21
N ARG A 351 -34.18 -3.53 -4.71
CA ARG A 351 -33.70 -4.66 -3.90
C ARG A 351 -32.36 -4.26 -3.24
N THR A 352 -32.29 -4.39 -1.91
CA THR A 352 -31.13 -3.93 -1.14
C THR A 352 -30.47 -5.08 -0.42
N VAL A 353 -29.14 -5.20 -0.55
CA VAL A 353 -28.34 -6.21 0.13
C VAL A 353 -27.23 -5.56 0.93
N ASN A 354 -27.22 -5.78 2.25
CA ASN A 354 -26.17 -5.40 3.16
C ASN A 354 -25.16 -6.56 3.28
N LEU A 355 -24.04 -6.45 2.60
CA LEU A 355 -23.01 -7.48 2.57
C LEU A 355 -22.11 -7.36 3.80
N ARG A 356 -22.30 -8.22 4.80
CA ARG A 356 -21.54 -8.26 6.05
C ARG A 356 -20.22 -9.01 5.84
N ILE A 357 -19.22 -8.27 5.41
CA ILE A 357 -17.93 -8.77 4.95
C ILE A 357 -17.06 -9.14 6.16
N GLY A 358 -16.49 -10.34 6.12
CA GLY A 358 -15.43 -10.79 7.01
C GLY A 358 -14.09 -10.12 6.75
N LEU A 359 -13.02 -10.66 7.32
CA LEU A 359 -11.67 -10.20 7.06
C LEU A 359 -11.26 -10.62 5.64
N VAL A 360 -11.16 -9.66 4.73
CA VAL A 360 -10.80 -9.96 3.35
C VAL A 360 -9.31 -10.26 3.25
N LEU A 361 -8.97 -11.47 2.81
CA LEU A 361 -7.61 -11.91 2.60
C LEU A 361 -7.21 -11.72 1.13
N GLY A 362 -6.04 -11.12 0.93
CA GLY A 362 -5.41 -10.95 -0.37
C GLY A 362 -3.97 -10.48 -0.22
N ARG A 363 -3.13 -10.80 -1.19
CA ARG A 363 -1.66 -10.61 -1.11
C ARG A 363 -1.26 -9.13 -1.05
N ASP A 364 -1.96 -8.29 -1.78
CA ASP A 364 -1.63 -6.91 -2.10
C ASP A 364 -2.43 -5.88 -1.29
N GLY A 365 -3.16 -6.33 -0.27
CA GLY A 365 -3.97 -5.42 0.54
C GLY A 365 -4.69 -6.08 1.71
N GLY A 366 -5.60 -5.34 2.35
CA GLY A 366 -6.40 -5.83 3.47
C GLY A 366 -5.58 -6.03 4.76
N LEU A 367 -6.05 -6.94 5.62
CA LEU A 367 -5.38 -7.26 6.89
C LEU A 367 -4.08 -8.03 6.66
N LEU A 368 -4.10 -9.02 5.77
CA LEU A 368 -2.95 -9.90 5.51
C LEU A 368 -1.71 -9.08 5.12
N SER A 369 -1.91 -8.06 4.29
CA SER A 369 -0.83 -7.18 3.86
C SER A 369 -0.12 -6.46 5.01
N ARG A 370 -0.78 -6.24 6.14
CA ARG A 370 -0.22 -5.58 7.32
C ARG A 370 0.42 -6.55 8.30
N MET A 371 -0.03 -7.80 8.28
CA MET A 371 0.49 -8.85 9.15
C MET A 371 1.79 -9.45 8.62
N LEU A 372 1.94 -9.57 7.31
CA LEU A 372 3.06 -10.26 6.68
C LEU A 372 4.45 -9.65 6.99
N PRO A 373 4.68 -8.31 7.05
CA PRO A 373 6.01 -7.78 7.29
C PRO A 373 6.71 -8.29 8.56
N PRO A 374 6.05 -8.35 9.73
CA PRO A 374 6.66 -8.97 10.90
C PRO A 374 7.03 -10.45 10.68
N PHE A 375 6.20 -11.20 9.96
CA PHE A 375 6.47 -12.61 9.65
C PHE A 375 7.64 -12.76 8.68
N ASP A 376 7.74 -11.90 7.66
CA ASP A 376 8.85 -11.89 6.70
C ASP A 376 10.19 -11.58 7.39
N LEU A 377 10.17 -10.81 8.48
CA LEU A 377 11.32 -10.49 9.31
C LEU A 377 11.61 -11.54 10.40
N GLY A 378 10.85 -12.63 10.46
CA GLY A 378 10.99 -13.64 11.51
C GLY A 378 10.49 -13.19 12.89
N LEU A 379 9.79 -12.06 12.98
CA LEU A 379 9.23 -11.47 14.21
C LEU A 379 7.73 -11.75 14.35
N GLY A 380 7.15 -12.58 13.48
CA GLY A 380 5.74 -12.93 13.51
C GLY A 380 5.39 -13.75 14.74
N GLY A 381 4.17 -13.56 15.24
CA GLY A 381 3.67 -14.30 16.40
C GLY A 381 2.14 -14.23 16.51
N PRO A 382 1.54 -14.92 17.48
CA PRO A 382 0.11 -14.88 17.70
C PRO A 382 -0.33 -13.47 18.10
N ILE A 383 -1.48 -13.04 17.59
CA ILE A 383 -2.11 -11.78 18.02
C ILE A 383 -2.88 -12.07 19.31
N GLY A 384 -2.52 -11.40 20.42
CA GLY A 384 -3.12 -11.66 21.73
C GLY A 384 -2.89 -13.11 22.19
N SER A 385 -3.95 -13.82 22.57
CA SER A 385 -3.89 -15.26 22.95
C SER A 385 -3.77 -16.19 21.74
N GLY A 386 -4.06 -15.71 20.53
CA GLY A 386 -4.19 -16.54 19.32
C GLY A 386 -5.47 -17.37 19.25
N ALA A 387 -6.32 -17.34 20.28
CA ALA A 387 -7.53 -18.15 20.37
C ALA A 387 -8.81 -17.45 19.86
N GLN A 388 -8.70 -16.19 19.44
CA GLN A 388 -9.86 -15.43 18.95
C GLN A 388 -10.34 -15.93 17.59
N TRP A 389 -11.64 -16.05 17.42
CA TRP A 389 -12.26 -16.33 16.14
C TRP A 389 -12.05 -15.20 15.14
N MET A 390 -11.69 -15.53 13.91
CA MET A 390 -11.46 -14.59 12.83
C MET A 390 -12.23 -15.08 11.58
N SER A 391 -13.45 -14.61 11.39
CA SER A 391 -14.19 -14.90 10.17
C SER A 391 -13.54 -14.17 9.00
N TRP A 392 -13.16 -14.89 7.98
CA TRP A 392 -12.44 -14.38 6.82
C TRP A 392 -13.12 -14.78 5.50
N VAL A 393 -12.73 -14.15 4.42
CA VAL A 393 -13.13 -14.48 3.06
C VAL A 393 -11.97 -14.15 2.11
N SER A 394 -11.74 -14.96 1.08
CA SER A 394 -10.79 -14.58 0.03
C SER A 394 -11.35 -13.41 -0.78
N ARG A 395 -10.46 -12.55 -1.30
CA ARG A 395 -10.91 -11.43 -2.14
C ARG A 395 -11.63 -11.92 -3.40
N GLU A 396 -11.18 -13.04 -3.94
CA GLU A 396 -11.75 -13.69 -5.12
C GLU A 396 -13.18 -14.18 -4.86
N ASP A 397 -13.39 -14.88 -3.76
CA ASP A 397 -14.71 -15.38 -3.40
C ASP A 397 -15.67 -14.24 -3.06
N LEU A 398 -15.17 -13.18 -2.45
CA LEU A 398 -15.97 -11.97 -2.21
C LEU A 398 -16.42 -11.32 -3.54
N VAL A 399 -15.54 -11.26 -4.55
CA VAL A 399 -15.89 -10.74 -5.88
C VAL A 399 -16.93 -11.63 -6.55
N ARG A 400 -16.79 -12.96 -6.50
CA ARG A 400 -17.80 -13.91 -7.00
C ARG A 400 -19.12 -13.78 -6.26
N LEU A 401 -19.09 -13.64 -4.94
CA LEU A 401 -20.28 -13.45 -4.12
C LEU A 401 -21.03 -12.15 -4.47
N ILE A 402 -20.30 -11.06 -4.71
CA ILE A 402 -20.90 -9.80 -5.16
C ILE A 402 -21.57 -10.01 -6.54
N ALA A 403 -20.91 -10.66 -7.48
CA ALA A 403 -21.45 -10.98 -8.80
C ALA A 403 -22.69 -11.89 -8.71
N PHE A 404 -22.61 -12.94 -7.90
CA PHE A 404 -23.74 -13.85 -7.64
C PHE A 404 -24.92 -13.10 -7.01
N THR A 405 -24.68 -12.20 -6.07
CA THR A 405 -25.72 -11.38 -5.43
C THR A 405 -26.39 -10.43 -6.45
N MET A 406 -25.67 -9.93 -7.44
CA MET A 406 -26.24 -9.08 -8.48
C MET A 406 -27.28 -9.84 -9.32
N THR A 407 -27.01 -11.09 -9.63
CA THR A 407 -27.83 -11.91 -10.57
C THR A 407 -28.90 -12.74 -9.89
N ASN A 408 -28.79 -13.00 -8.58
CA ASN A 408 -29.79 -13.79 -7.85
C ASN A 408 -30.83 -12.88 -7.15
N PRO A 409 -32.07 -12.82 -7.64
CA PRO A 409 -33.11 -11.93 -7.09
C PRO A 409 -33.61 -12.36 -5.71
N GLU A 410 -33.40 -13.60 -5.28
CA GLU A 410 -33.88 -14.11 -4.00
C GLU A 410 -33.00 -13.61 -2.84
N ILE A 411 -31.79 -13.09 -3.12
CA ILE A 411 -30.91 -12.55 -2.10
C ILE A 411 -31.28 -11.10 -1.82
N GLU A 412 -31.84 -10.84 -0.65
CA GLU A 412 -32.16 -9.50 -0.15
C GLU A 412 -31.87 -9.38 1.37
N GLY A 413 -31.81 -8.15 1.87
CA GLY A 413 -31.51 -7.88 3.29
C GLY A 413 -30.03 -8.07 3.61
N SER A 414 -29.74 -8.69 4.75
CA SER A 414 -28.36 -8.92 5.20
C SER A 414 -27.83 -10.25 4.67
N LEU A 415 -26.55 -10.25 4.29
CA LEU A 415 -25.83 -11.46 3.83
C LEU A 415 -24.42 -11.51 4.45
N ASN A 416 -24.08 -12.59 5.13
CA ASN A 416 -22.75 -12.82 5.65
C ASN A 416 -21.80 -13.24 4.52
N ALA A 417 -20.74 -12.47 4.33
CA ALA A 417 -19.70 -12.72 3.33
C ALA A 417 -18.42 -13.21 4.03
N THR A 418 -18.45 -14.48 4.40
CA THR A 418 -17.35 -15.18 5.09
C THR A 418 -17.13 -16.54 4.44
N ALA A 419 -15.93 -17.11 4.61
CA ALA A 419 -15.68 -18.50 4.26
C ALA A 419 -16.55 -19.43 5.14
N PRO A 420 -16.99 -20.58 4.60
CA PRO A 420 -17.88 -21.49 5.32
C PRO A 420 -17.22 -22.20 6.51
N GLU A 421 -15.86 -22.31 6.52
CA GLU A 421 -15.05 -22.98 7.55
C GLU A 421 -13.85 -22.13 8.00
#